data_bb4455bb7d4720699b0cb31c48b50465
#
_entry.id   bb4455bb7d4720699b0cb31c48b50465
#
_cell.length_a   1.000
_cell.length_b   1.000
_cell.length_c   1.000
_cell.angle_alpha   90.00
_cell.angle_beta   90.00
_cell.angle_gamma   90.00
#
_symmetry.space_group_name_H-M   'P 1'
#
loop_
_entity.id
_entity.type
_entity.pdbx_description
1 polymer ?
#
loop_
_entity_poly.entity_id
_entity_poly.type
_entity_poly.pdbx_seq_one_letter_code
_entity_poly.pdbx_strand_id
1 'polypeptide(L)'
;MFEDRLDPALRQFAAARTDLSASVLGVVRDSLNQRRADASRDVNTVGVEIENREAQSIPVRVYRGGAAPAPAVIYCHSGAFVLGNLDTDHRQCVEFARRGRCTAMRLPSASRSCPIRS
;
A
#
# COMPACT_ATOMS: atom_id res chain seq x y z
N MET A 1 -28.64 6.45 -17.17
CA MET A 1 -27.18 6.57 -17.21
C MET A 1 -26.59 6.02 -15.92
N PHE A 2 -25.30 5.75 -15.90
CA PHE A 2 -24.66 5.15 -14.72
C PHE A 2 -24.79 6.03 -13.45
N GLU A 3 -24.74 7.34 -13.63
CA GLU A 3 -24.85 8.33 -12.53
C GLU A 3 -26.20 8.29 -11.81
N ASP A 4 -27.27 7.96 -12.51
CA ASP A 4 -28.61 7.88 -11.92
C ASP A 4 -28.75 6.69 -10.95
N ARG A 5 -27.84 5.70 -11.06
CA ARG A 5 -27.82 4.49 -10.23
C ARG A 5 -26.96 4.66 -8.97
N LEU A 6 -26.24 5.78 -8.85
CA LEU A 6 -25.43 6.09 -7.69
C LEU A 6 -26.30 6.66 -6.56
N ASP A 7 -25.91 6.35 -5.33
CA ASP A 7 -26.41 7.07 -4.17
C ASP A 7 -26.23 8.58 -4.38
N PRO A 8 -27.26 9.41 -4.07
CA PRO A 8 -27.18 10.85 -4.25
C PRO A 8 -25.93 11.49 -3.62
N ALA A 9 -25.48 10.99 -2.46
CA ALA A 9 -24.26 11.48 -1.79
C ALA A 9 -22.98 11.20 -2.58
N LEU A 10 -22.99 10.19 -3.45
CA LEU A 10 -21.82 9.81 -4.26
C LEU A 10 -21.81 10.44 -5.64
N ARG A 11 -22.92 11.02 -6.12
CA ARG A 11 -23.03 11.61 -7.46
C ARG A 11 -22.01 12.74 -7.70
N GLN A 12 -21.72 13.52 -6.67
CA GLN A 12 -20.70 14.57 -6.74
C GLN A 12 -19.31 14.06 -7.12
N PHE A 13 -19.03 12.77 -6.89
CA PHE A 13 -17.75 12.14 -7.22
C PHE A 13 -17.77 11.41 -8.58
N ALA A 14 -18.92 11.33 -9.24
CA ALA A 14 -19.06 10.58 -10.50
C ALA A 14 -18.15 11.09 -11.62
N ALA A 15 -17.90 12.40 -11.64
CA ALA A 15 -17.00 13.06 -12.59
C ALA A 15 -15.53 13.12 -12.11
N ALA A 16 -15.27 12.80 -10.83
CA ALA A 16 -13.93 12.86 -10.26
C ALA A 16 -13.12 11.63 -10.69
N ARG A 17 -12.47 11.73 -11.86
CA ARG A 17 -11.61 10.65 -12.38
C ARG A 17 -10.16 11.08 -12.31
N THR A 18 -9.32 10.21 -11.78
CA THR A 18 -7.87 10.37 -11.90
C THR A 18 -7.46 9.93 -13.31
N ASP A 19 -6.80 10.81 -14.05
CA ASP A 19 -6.19 10.43 -15.31
C ASP A 19 -4.99 9.53 -15.03
N LEU A 20 -5.05 8.29 -15.49
CA LEU A 20 -3.99 7.29 -15.38
C LEU A 20 -3.43 6.93 -16.77
N SER A 21 -3.58 7.83 -17.76
CA SER A 21 -2.97 7.64 -19.06
C SER A 21 -1.44 7.53 -18.95
N ALA A 22 -0.83 6.88 -19.91
CA ALA A 22 0.62 6.65 -19.89
C ALA A 22 1.44 7.95 -19.78
N SER A 23 0.92 9.04 -20.33
CA SER A 23 1.58 10.36 -20.33
C SER A 23 1.64 11.02 -18.95
N VAL A 24 0.65 10.77 -18.08
CA VAL A 24 0.58 11.41 -16.75
C VAL A 24 0.81 10.43 -15.59
N LEU A 25 0.82 9.14 -15.86
CA LEU A 25 0.92 8.11 -14.80
C LEU A 25 2.18 8.29 -13.93
N GLY A 26 3.31 8.67 -14.52
CA GLY A 26 4.54 8.93 -13.79
C GLY A 26 4.37 10.03 -12.75
N VAL A 27 3.84 11.17 -13.16
CA VAL A 27 3.62 12.33 -12.28
C VAL A 27 2.62 12.01 -11.18
N VAL A 28 1.53 11.32 -11.52
CA VAL A 28 0.52 10.88 -10.52
C VAL A 28 1.15 9.93 -9.51
N ARG A 29 1.95 8.97 -9.96
CA ARG A 29 2.65 8.03 -9.09
C ARG A 29 3.60 8.73 -8.13
N ASP A 30 4.42 9.64 -8.62
CA ASP A 30 5.40 10.37 -7.80
C ASP A 30 4.71 11.24 -6.76
N SER A 31 3.66 11.97 -7.15
CA SER A 31 2.86 12.78 -6.24
C SER A 31 2.19 11.93 -5.14
N LEU A 32 1.62 10.79 -5.49
CA LEU A 32 1.01 9.89 -4.53
C LEU A 32 2.05 9.28 -3.59
N ASN A 33 3.19 8.85 -4.11
CA ASN A 33 4.26 8.27 -3.32
C ASN A 33 4.84 9.28 -2.33
N GLN A 34 5.02 10.53 -2.74
CA GLN A 34 5.48 11.59 -1.85
C GLN A 34 4.50 11.82 -0.69
N ARG A 35 3.21 11.96 -0.99
CA ARG A 35 2.17 12.11 0.06
C ARG A 35 2.13 10.93 1.02
N ARG A 36 2.34 9.71 0.53
CA ARG A 36 2.39 8.52 1.38
C ARG A 36 3.62 8.47 2.26
N ALA A 37 4.78 8.85 1.72
CA ALA A 37 6.01 8.96 2.48
C ALA A 37 5.87 10.01 3.61
N ASP A 38 5.27 11.15 3.33
CA ASP A 38 5.01 12.19 4.32
C ASP A 38 4.05 11.69 5.41
N ALA A 39 2.94 11.10 5.01
CA ALA A 39 1.96 10.53 5.94
C ALA A 39 2.52 9.37 6.79
N SER A 40 3.47 8.61 6.28
CA SER A 40 4.09 7.50 7.01
C SER A 40 4.97 7.97 8.16
N ARG A 41 5.54 9.18 8.08
CA ARG A 41 6.38 9.77 9.14
C ARG A 41 5.58 10.07 10.41
N ASP A 42 4.31 10.37 10.26
CA ASP A 42 3.42 10.76 11.38
C ASP A 42 2.75 9.55 12.03
N VAL A 43 3.01 8.33 11.55
CA VAL A 43 2.42 7.13 12.11
C VAL A 43 3.12 6.77 13.42
N ASN A 44 2.36 6.64 14.50
CA ASN A 44 2.87 6.12 15.76
C ASN A 44 3.22 4.63 15.61
N THR A 45 4.50 4.31 15.71
CA THR A 45 5.04 2.95 15.57
C THR A 45 5.42 2.29 16.89
N VAL A 46 5.09 2.91 18.02
CA VAL A 46 5.39 2.35 19.35
C VAL A 46 4.80 0.94 19.48
N GLY A 47 5.62 0.00 19.93
CA GLY A 47 5.24 -1.40 20.09
C GLY A 47 5.26 -2.23 18.80
N VAL A 48 5.76 -1.67 17.69
CA VAL A 48 5.94 -2.40 16.44
C VAL A 48 7.37 -2.20 15.95
N GLU A 49 8.09 -3.29 15.78
CA GLU A 49 9.40 -3.29 15.12
C GLU A 49 9.19 -3.30 13.61
N ILE A 50 9.84 -2.37 12.90
CA ILE A 50 9.69 -2.22 11.45
C ILE A 50 11.04 -2.39 10.78
N GLU A 51 11.10 -3.28 9.79
CA GLU A 51 12.32 -3.59 9.08
C GLU A 51 12.06 -3.66 7.56
N ASN A 52 12.89 -2.96 6.79
CA ASN A 52 12.91 -3.11 5.34
C ASN A 52 13.87 -4.26 4.99
N ARG A 53 13.39 -5.19 4.18
CA ARG A 53 14.14 -6.35 3.70
C ARG A 53 13.99 -6.50 2.19
N GLU A 54 14.73 -7.43 1.66
CA GLU A 54 14.65 -7.86 0.27
C GLU A 54 14.38 -9.36 0.22
N ALA A 55 13.34 -9.75 -0.52
CA ALA A 55 12.99 -11.13 -0.77
C ALA A 55 13.12 -11.39 -2.28
N GLN A 56 14.18 -12.10 -2.69
CA GLN A 56 14.47 -12.36 -4.12
C GLN A 56 14.47 -11.08 -4.98
N SER A 57 15.19 -10.05 -4.53
CA SER A 57 15.25 -8.73 -5.18
C SER A 57 13.95 -7.92 -5.14
N ILE A 58 12.95 -8.36 -4.38
CA ILE A 58 11.71 -7.63 -4.16
C ILE A 58 11.80 -6.92 -2.80
N PRO A 59 11.69 -5.57 -2.74
CA PRO A 59 11.69 -4.86 -1.48
C PRO A 59 10.42 -5.21 -0.70
N VAL A 60 10.57 -5.61 0.55
CA VAL A 60 9.46 -5.90 1.46
C VAL A 60 9.64 -5.13 2.76
N ARG A 61 8.55 -4.84 3.44
CA ARG A 61 8.58 -4.26 4.78
C ARG A 61 7.91 -5.22 5.75
N VAL A 62 8.63 -5.54 6.82
CA VAL A 62 8.17 -6.45 7.87
C VAL A 62 7.83 -5.64 9.11
N TYR A 63 6.69 -5.92 9.69
CA TYR A 63 6.16 -5.28 10.91
C TYR A 63 5.96 -6.36 11.97
N ARG A 64 6.64 -6.25 13.10
CA ARG A 64 6.52 -7.20 14.22
C ARG A 64 5.85 -6.53 15.41
N GLY A 65 4.64 -6.97 15.74
CA GLY A 65 3.87 -6.46 16.86
C GLY A 65 3.79 -7.37 18.08
N GLY A 66 4.47 -8.51 18.04
CA GLY A 66 4.50 -9.48 19.11
C GLY A 66 5.82 -10.22 19.19
N ALA A 67 6.03 -10.95 20.31
CA ALA A 67 7.18 -11.83 20.48
C ALA A 67 7.07 -13.04 19.54
N ALA A 68 8.21 -13.52 19.04
CA ALA A 68 8.26 -14.77 18.26
C ALA A 68 8.06 -16.00 19.18
N PRO A 69 7.40 -17.09 18.71
CA PRO A 69 6.73 -17.20 17.42
C PRO A 69 5.39 -16.46 17.40
N ALA A 70 5.07 -15.81 16.28
CA ALA A 70 3.83 -15.06 16.10
C ALA A 70 3.17 -15.44 14.78
N PRO A 71 1.83 -15.33 14.67
CA PRO A 71 1.13 -15.48 13.40
C PRO A 71 1.70 -14.55 12.34
N ALA A 72 1.74 -14.99 11.08
CA ALA A 72 2.22 -14.21 9.96
C ALA A 72 1.06 -13.79 9.05
N VAL A 73 1.08 -12.55 8.59
CA VAL A 73 0.13 -11.97 7.63
C VAL A 73 0.90 -11.41 6.45
N ILE A 74 0.52 -11.79 5.25
CA ILE A 74 1.02 -11.18 4.02
C ILE A 74 0.02 -10.14 3.57
N TYR A 75 0.46 -8.89 3.47
CA TYR A 75 -0.37 -7.76 3.06
C TYR A 75 -0.03 -7.32 1.64
N CYS A 76 -1.00 -7.46 0.75
CA CYS A 76 -0.93 -6.98 -0.63
C CYS A 76 -1.84 -5.76 -0.77
N HIS A 77 -1.28 -4.61 -1.11
CA HIS A 77 -2.08 -3.39 -1.26
C HIS A 77 -2.79 -3.32 -2.61
N SER A 78 -3.88 -2.56 -2.67
CA SER A 78 -4.53 -2.18 -3.92
C SER A 78 -3.69 -1.12 -4.67
N GLY A 79 -3.90 -0.97 -5.96
CA GLY A 79 -3.18 0.03 -6.76
C GLY A 79 -3.14 -0.33 -8.24
N ALA A 80 -3.98 -1.26 -8.68
CA ALA A 80 -4.12 -1.71 -10.07
C ALA A 80 -2.75 -2.08 -10.70
N PHE A 81 -1.83 -2.62 -9.91
CA PHE A 81 -0.45 -2.98 -10.30
C PHE A 81 0.43 -1.81 -10.78
N VAL A 82 -0.07 -0.60 -10.83
CA VAL A 82 0.65 0.58 -11.33
C VAL A 82 0.91 1.65 -10.28
N LEU A 83 0.18 1.62 -9.16
CA LEU A 83 0.30 2.57 -8.06
C LEU A 83 0.70 1.87 -6.78
N GLY A 84 1.37 2.61 -5.91
CA GLY A 84 1.73 2.16 -4.57
C GLY A 84 3.21 1.83 -4.41
N ASN A 85 3.64 1.91 -3.17
CA ASN A 85 4.99 1.59 -2.71
C ASN A 85 4.93 1.04 -1.28
N LEU A 86 6.05 0.87 -0.61
CA LEU A 86 6.10 0.36 0.77
C LEU A 86 5.42 1.27 1.81
N ASP A 87 5.19 2.55 1.49
CA ASP A 87 4.50 3.49 2.39
C ASP A 87 2.98 3.49 2.23
N THR A 88 2.47 2.85 1.15
CA THR A 88 1.02 2.67 0.96
C THR A 88 0.48 1.80 2.09
N ASP A 89 -0.58 2.26 2.74
CA ASP A 89 -1.23 1.55 3.86
C ASP A 89 -0.28 1.24 5.05
N HIS A 90 0.80 2.02 5.21
CA HIS A 90 1.76 1.85 6.30
C HIS A 90 1.06 1.84 7.67
N ARG A 91 0.15 2.79 7.92
CA ARG A 91 -0.63 2.85 9.16
C ARG A 91 -1.41 1.55 9.40
N GLN A 92 -2.06 1.00 8.38
CA GLN A 92 -2.81 -0.25 8.51
C GLN A 92 -1.91 -1.42 8.89
N CYS A 93 -0.75 -1.55 8.26
CA CYS A 93 0.20 -2.60 8.59
C CYS A 93 0.71 -2.50 10.02
N VAL A 94 0.97 -1.28 10.50
CA VAL A 94 1.33 -1.02 11.91
C VAL A 94 0.21 -1.46 12.85
N GLU A 95 -1.04 -1.11 12.55
CA GLU A 95 -2.19 -1.48 13.38
C GLU A 95 -2.47 -2.98 13.37
N PHE A 96 -2.33 -3.64 12.22
CA PHE A 96 -2.45 -5.11 12.16
C PHE A 96 -1.40 -5.80 13.02
N ALA A 97 -0.14 -5.39 12.88
CA ALA A 97 0.94 -5.96 13.67
C ALA A 97 0.73 -5.73 15.17
N ARG A 98 0.37 -4.51 15.56
CA ARG A 98 0.16 -4.12 16.96
C ARG A 98 -1.02 -4.84 17.58
N ARG A 99 -2.19 -4.77 16.97
CA ARG A 99 -3.43 -5.33 17.52
C ARG A 99 -3.50 -6.84 17.41
N GLY A 100 -3.02 -7.38 16.30
CA GLY A 100 -2.95 -8.82 16.08
C GLY A 100 -1.79 -9.50 16.78
N ARG A 101 -0.85 -8.73 17.36
CA ARG A 101 0.41 -9.26 17.92
C ARG A 101 1.08 -10.24 16.96
N CYS A 102 1.08 -9.89 15.68
CA CYS A 102 1.51 -10.73 14.58
C CYS A 102 2.69 -10.10 13.82
N THR A 103 3.27 -10.87 12.93
CA THR A 103 4.22 -10.37 11.94
C THR A 103 3.48 -10.12 10.64
N ALA A 104 3.36 -8.87 10.22
CA ALA A 104 2.81 -8.51 8.91
C ALA A 104 3.95 -8.24 7.92
N MET A 105 3.87 -8.83 6.74
CA MET A 105 4.81 -8.58 5.65
C MET A 105 4.07 -7.88 4.53
N ARG A 106 4.55 -6.70 4.15
CA ARG A 106 4.01 -5.92 3.07
C ARG A 106 4.83 -6.08 1.81
N LEU A 107 4.14 -6.42 0.72
CA LEU A 107 4.72 -6.51 -0.62
C LEU A 107 4.45 -5.23 -1.41
N PRO A 108 5.36 -4.79 -2.28
CA PRO A 108 5.10 -3.71 -3.23
C PRO A 108 4.09 -4.16 -4.29
N SER A 109 3.50 -3.22 -5.00
CA SER A 109 2.85 -3.54 -6.28
C SER A 109 3.91 -4.11 -7.23
N ALA A 110 3.53 -5.05 -8.07
CA ALA A 110 4.43 -5.65 -9.04
C ALA A 110 5.19 -4.55 -9.79
N SER A 111 6.47 -4.42 -9.50
CA SER A 111 7.35 -3.56 -10.27
C SER A 111 7.61 -4.24 -11.62
N ARG A 112 7.91 -3.45 -12.64
CA ARG A 112 8.16 -3.88 -14.03
C ARG A 112 9.25 -4.95 -14.24
N SER A 113 9.79 -5.51 -13.18
CA SER A 113 10.91 -6.47 -13.21
C SER A 113 10.52 -7.93 -12.92
N CYS A 114 9.22 -8.26 -12.90
CA CYS A 114 8.85 -9.67 -12.92
C CYS A 114 8.76 -10.11 -14.39
N PRO A 115 9.75 -10.81 -14.97
CA PRO A 115 9.59 -11.41 -16.27
C PRO A 115 8.57 -12.53 -16.10
N ILE A 116 7.40 -12.36 -16.70
CA ILE A 116 6.49 -13.47 -16.92
C ILE A 116 7.25 -14.44 -17.82
N ARG A 117 7.79 -15.51 -17.25
CA ARG A 117 8.29 -16.60 -18.06
C ARG A 117 7.09 -17.27 -18.70
N SER A 118 6.99 -17.09 -20.01
CA SER A 118 6.14 -17.88 -20.91
C SER A 118 6.54 -19.34 -20.85
#